data_088c4070a95d242b19176225f259820f
#
_entry.id   088c4070a95d242b19176225f259820f
#
_cell.length_a   1.000
_cell.length_b   1.000
_cell.length_c   1.000
_cell.angle_alpha   90.00
_cell.angle_beta   90.00
_cell.angle_gamma   90.00
#
_symmetry.space_group_name_H-M   'P 1'
#
loop_
_entity.id
_entity.type
_entity.pdbx_description
1 polymer ?
#
loop_
_entity_poly.entity_id
_entity_poly.type
_entity_poly.pdbx_seq_one_letter_code
_entity_poly.pdbx_strand_id
1 'polypeptide(L)'
;DGKQRRSVDTVQTVSMERRVPELDFVTECDNRVWGCNSRENVIYGCKLGDPTNWFSYRGIAADSYAVTVGSDGAFTGAASCMGYALFFKENTLHKLYGSKPSDFQLSSLRCRGVAKNAARSLCVLNETLYYLSPDGVMAWDGSLPTKVSGALDAAKLANVQSAVGGALDGRYYLHISRESARLLVYDTEKGLWSEEDVCSYDMT
;
A
#
# COMPACT_ATOMS: atom_id res chain seq x y z
N ASP A 1 26.63 30.71 -55.97
CA ASP A 1 26.10 29.54 -55.37
C ASP A 1 25.55 29.88 -54.00
N GLY A 2 24.28 30.27 -53.99
CA GLY A 2 23.56 30.55 -52.74
C GLY A 2 23.15 29.27 -52.00
N LYS A 3 23.94 28.77 -51.09
CA LYS A 3 23.51 27.76 -50.10
C LYS A 3 22.72 28.48 -49.02
N GLN A 4 21.38 28.41 -49.10
CA GLN A 4 20.52 28.73 -47.98
C GLN A 4 20.88 27.82 -46.81
N ARG A 5 21.43 28.40 -45.76
CA ARG A 5 21.50 27.74 -44.45
C ARG A 5 20.07 27.68 -43.92
N ARG A 6 19.49 26.49 -43.89
CA ARG A 6 18.29 26.24 -43.06
C ARG A 6 18.69 26.47 -41.63
N SER A 7 18.16 27.52 -41.02
CA SER A 7 18.16 27.63 -39.55
C SER A 7 17.43 26.43 -39.02
N VAL A 8 18.09 25.68 -38.18
CA VAL A 8 17.42 24.66 -37.35
C VAL A 8 16.63 25.47 -36.33
N ASP A 9 15.38 25.73 -36.67
CA ASP A 9 14.46 26.37 -35.75
C ASP A 9 14.29 25.51 -34.51
N THR A 10 14.68 26.11 -33.39
CA THR A 10 14.22 25.87 -32.06
C THR A 10 13.99 24.39 -31.71
N VAL A 11 14.97 23.83 -31.08
CA VAL A 11 14.74 22.65 -30.24
C VAL A 11 13.65 23.04 -29.24
N GLN A 12 12.40 22.66 -29.49
CA GLN A 12 11.36 22.71 -28.50
C GLN A 12 11.80 21.76 -27.36
N THR A 13 12.33 22.34 -26.33
CA THR A 13 12.52 21.64 -25.06
C THR A 13 11.12 21.34 -24.55
N VAL A 14 10.63 20.15 -24.81
CA VAL A 14 9.44 19.67 -24.13
C VAL A 14 9.82 19.60 -22.65
N SER A 15 9.44 20.60 -21.88
CA SER A 15 9.56 20.56 -20.44
C SER A 15 8.60 19.45 -20.00
N MET A 16 9.15 18.29 -19.68
CA MET A 16 8.39 17.23 -19.08
C MET A 16 8.03 17.71 -17.68
N GLU A 17 6.77 18.05 -17.52
CA GLU A 17 6.23 18.47 -16.23
C GLU A 17 6.39 17.30 -15.25
N ARG A 18 7.38 17.41 -14.38
CA ARG A 18 7.58 16.45 -13.27
C ARG A 18 6.50 16.71 -12.23
N ARG A 19 5.38 16.05 -12.44
CA ARG A 19 4.21 16.18 -11.58
C ARG A 19 4.01 14.89 -10.81
N VAL A 20 3.79 15.02 -9.52
CA VAL A 20 3.32 13.91 -8.67
C VAL A 20 1.79 13.94 -8.68
N PRO A 21 1.09 12.82 -8.97
CA PRO A 21 -0.36 12.76 -8.86
C PRO A 21 -0.81 12.92 -7.39
N GLU A 22 -2.06 13.26 -7.18
CA GLU A 22 -2.65 13.16 -5.84
C GLU A 22 -2.72 11.69 -5.44
N LEU A 23 -2.16 11.35 -4.28
CA LEU A 23 -2.08 9.97 -3.80
C LEU A 23 -2.59 9.88 -2.37
N ASP A 24 -3.49 8.92 -2.12
CA ASP A 24 -4.01 8.64 -0.79
C ASP A 24 -3.02 7.79 0.03
N PHE A 25 -2.41 6.80 -0.61
CA PHE A 25 -1.43 5.90 -0.02
C PHE A 25 -0.29 5.64 -0.99
N VAL A 26 0.89 5.40 -0.43
CA VAL A 26 2.10 5.09 -1.19
C VAL A 26 2.83 3.91 -0.59
N THR A 27 3.55 3.18 -1.43
CA THR A 27 4.48 2.11 -1.03
C THR A 27 5.65 2.07 -1.99
N GLU A 28 6.78 1.51 -1.56
CA GLU A 28 7.92 1.25 -2.42
C GLU A 28 7.92 -0.24 -2.79
N CYS A 29 8.17 -0.55 -4.05
CA CYS A 29 8.39 -1.92 -4.52
C CYS A 29 9.25 -1.89 -5.78
N ASP A 30 10.33 -2.68 -5.80
CA ASP A 30 11.23 -2.85 -6.94
C ASP A 30 11.77 -1.52 -7.50
N ASN A 31 12.32 -0.66 -6.63
CA ASN A 31 12.87 0.66 -6.95
C ASN A 31 11.88 1.61 -7.63
N ARG A 32 10.59 1.40 -7.44
CA ARG A 32 9.52 2.32 -7.82
C ARG A 32 8.73 2.73 -6.60
N VAL A 33 8.33 3.97 -6.56
CA VAL A 33 7.24 4.41 -5.69
C VAL A 33 5.93 4.15 -6.41
N TRP A 34 5.05 3.46 -5.74
CA TRP A 34 3.70 3.17 -6.16
C TRP A 34 2.71 3.93 -5.29
N GLY A 35 1.60 4.37 -5.85
CA GLY A 35 0.58 5.06 -5.09
C GLY A 35 -0.80 4.87 -5.69
N CYS A 36 -1.83 5.21 -4.94
CA CYS A 36 -3.20 5.09 -5.40
C CYS A 36 -4.02 6.35 -5.13
N ASN A 37 -4.99 6.60 -5.99
CA ASN A 37 -5.93 7.71 -5.89
C ASN A 37 -7.36 7.16 -5.89
N SER A 38 -8.09 7.38 -4.79
CA SER A 38 -9.46 6.87 -4.63
C SER A 38 -10.47 7.61 -5.50
N ARG A 39 -10.25 8.92 -5.76
CA ARG A 39 -11.18 9.71 -6.56
C ARG A 39 -11.16 9.29 -8.03
N GLU A 40 -9.98 8.99 -8.54
CA GLU A 40 -9.78 8.55 -9.93
C GLU A 40 -9.87 7.03 -10.06
N ASN A 41 -9.80 6.32 -8.94
CA ASN A 41 -9.77 4.86 -8.87
C ASN A 41 -8.59 4.26 -9.65
N VAL A 42 -7.41 4.89 -9.51
CA VAL A 42 -6.19 4.58 -10.27
C VAL A 42 -5.05 4.22 -9.33
N ILE A 43 -4.26 3.24 -9.73
CA ILE A 43 -2.96 2.92 -9.16
C ILE A 43 -1.89 3.47 -10.11
N TYR A 44 -0.95 4.24 -9.57
CA TYR A 44 0.16 4.86 -10.27
C TYR A 44 1.50 4.25 -9.86
N GLY A 45 2.43 4.13 -10.81
CA GLY A 45 3.83 3.82 -10.55
C GLY A 45 4.73 4.90 -11.13
N CYS A 46 5.66 5.42 -10.35
CA CYS A 46 6.64 6.39 -10.85
C CYS A 46 7.58 5.75 -11.88
N LYS A 47 8.35 6.56 -12.58
CA LYS A 47 9.45 6.08 -13.41
C LYS A 47 10.47 5.34 -12.54
N LEU A 48 11.03 4.25 -13.05
CA LEU A 48 12.03 3.46 -12.35
C LEU A 48 13.21 4.35 -11.91
N GLY A 49 13.48 4.36 -10.60
CA GLY A 49 14.56 5.14 -10.00
C GLY A 49 14.36 6.65 -9.98
N ASP A 50 13.18 7.15 -10.40
CA ASP A 50 12.87 8.60 -10.36
C ASP A 50 11.48 8.84 -9.75
N PRO A 51 11.38 8.98 -8.44
CA PRO A 51 10.11 9.16 -7.73
C PRO A 51 9.43 10.51 -7.98
N THR A 52 10.08 11.42 -8.70
CA THR A 52 9.52 12.72 -9.07
C THR A 52 8.82 12.70 -10.43
N ASN A 53 8.93 11.60 -11.18
CA ASN A 53 8.40 11.48 -12.54
C ASN A 53 7.34 10.36 -12.62
N TRP A 54 6.09 10.76 -12.79
CA TRP A 54 4.94 9.84 -12.81
C TRP A 54 4.23 9.76 -14.16
N PHE A 55 4.72 10.52 -15.15
CA PHE A 55 4.07 10.66 -16.47
C PHE A 55 5.04 10.43 -17.63
N SER A 56 6.00 9.53 -17.48
CA SER A 56 6.91 9.11 -18.56
C SER A 56 6.33 7.90 -19.27
N TYR A 57 5.91 8.05 -20.52
CA TYR A 57 5.27 7.01 -21.33
C TYR A 57 5.93 6.96 -22.70
N ARG A 58 7.19 6.52 -22.76
CA ARG A 58 8.02 6.49 -23.98
C ARG A 58 8.09 5.11 -24.63
N GLY A 59 7.52 4.08 -23.99
CA GLY A 59 7.59 2.70 -24.44
C GLY A 59 8.86 1.96 -23.98
N ILE A 60 9.55 2.47 -22.94
CA ILE A 60 10.75 1.83 -22.39
C ILE A 60 10.49 1.17 -21.03
N ALA A 61 11.36 0.25 -20.64
CA ALA A 61 11.22 -0.52 -19.38
C ALA A 61 11.20 0.36 -18.13
N ALA A 62 11.85 1.52 -18.16
CA ALA A 62 11.90 2.44 -17.03
C ALA A 62 10.67 3.37 -16.91
N ASP A 63 9.72 3.34 -17.83
CA ASP A 63 8.58 4.26 -17.86
C ASP A 63 7.69 4.16 -16.63
N SER A 64 6.95 5.23 -16.38
CA SER A 64 5.86 5.28 -15.43
C SER A 64 4.73 4.33 -15.81
N TYR A 65 3.85 4.05 -14.86
CA TYR A 65 2.69 3.19 -15.08
C TYR A 65 1.44 3.77 -14.42
N ALA A 66 0.30 3.53 -15.02
CA ALA A 66 -1.00 3.86 -14.44
C ALA A 66 -2.04 2.82 -14.87
N VAL A 67 -2.87 2.39 -13.94
CA VAL A 67 -3.95 1.44 -14.21
C VAL A 67 -5.19 1.80 -13.39
N THR A 68 -6.33 1.86 -14.06
CA THR A 68 -7.63 2.02 -13.39
C THR A 68 -8.09 0.69 -12.83
N VAL A 69 -8.57 0.69 -11.59
CA VAL A 69 -9.15 -0.50 -10.95
C VAL A 69 -10.68 -0.49 -11.07
N GLY A 70 -11.26 -1.67 -11.29
CA GLY A 70 -12.72 -1.81 -11.46
C GLY A 70 -13.50 -2.06 -10.15
N SER A 71 -12.82 -2.06 -8.99
CA SER A 71 -13.47 -2.31 -7.70
C SER A 71 -14.07 -1.05 -7.10
N ASP A 72 -15.16 -1.21 -6.36
CA ASP A 72 -15.83 -0.12 -5.66
C ASP A 72 -15.12 0.28 -4.37
N GLY A 73 -15.43 1.48 -3.90
CA GLY A 73 -14.93 2.03 -2.63
C GLY A 73 -13.56 2.70 -2.74
N ALA A 74 -13.22 3.47 -1.71
CA ALA A 74 -11.94 4.14 -1.58
C ALA A 74 -10.82 3.14 -1.22
N PHE A 75 -9.59 3.47 -1.59
CA PHE A 75 -8.42 2.77 -1.06
C PHE A 75 -8.31 3.02 0.45
N THR A 76 -7.83 2.02 1.17
CA THR A 76 -7.70 2.04 2.63
C THR A 76 -6.29 1.77 3.10
N GLY A 77 -5.38 1.44 2.20
CA GLY A 77 -3.96 1.22 2.51
C GLY A 77 -3.16 0.74 1.32
N ALA A 78 -1.84 0.86 1.42
CA ALA A 78 -0.88 0.28 0.49
C ALA A 78 0.30 -0.30 1.26
N ALA A 79 0.88 -1.38 0.75
CA ALA A 79 2.06 -2.02 1.32
C ALA A 79 2.85 -2.75 0.23
N SER A 80 4.11 -3.05 0.52
CA SER A 80 4.93 -3.95 -0.26
C SER A 80 5.21 -5.22 0.54
N CYS A 81 4.98 -6.37 -0.05
CA CYS A 81 5.25 -7.66 0.58
C CYS A 81 5.56 -8.71 -0.50
N MET A 82 6.59 -9.54 -0.28
CA MET A 82 6.98 -10.64 -1.17
C MET A 82 7.21 -10.19 -2.63
N GLY A 83 7.74 -8.97 -2.85
CA GLY A 83 7.95 -8.41 -4.19
C GLY A 83 6.69 -7.96 -4.92
N TYR A 84 5.57 -7.84 -4.22
CA TYR A 84 4.31 -7.31 -4.75
C TYR A 84 4.01 -5.93 -4.20
N ALA A 85 3.54 -5.03 -5.06
CA ALA A 85 2.88 -3.81 -4.61
C ALA A 85 1.39 -4.12 -4.36
N LEU A 86 0.93 -3.89 -3.14
CA LEU A 86 -0.40 -4.26 -2.65
C LEU A 86 -1.21 -3.01 -2.35
N PHE A 87 -2.44 -2.97 -2.85
CA PHE A 87 -3.37 -1.86 -2.61
C PHE A 87 -4.68 -2.41 -2.07
N PHE A 88 -5.08 -1.90 -0.93
CA PHE A 88 -6.24 -2.38 -0.21
C PHE A 88 -7.43 -1.43 -0.35
N LYS A 89 -8.60 -2.02 -0.47
CA LYS A 89 -9.90 -1.45 -0.14
C LYS A 89 -10.52 -2.30 0.96
N GLU A 90 -11.63 -1.88 1.57
CA GLU A 90 -12.23 -2.68 2.65
C GLU A 90 -12.59 -4.12 2.26
N ASN A 91 -12.95 -4.35 0.99
CA ASN A 91 -13.42 -5.65 0.51
C ASN A 91 -12.64 -6.18 -0.70
N THR A 92 -11.49 -5.60 -1.00
CA THR A 92 -10.68 -6.01 -2.16
C THR A 92 -9.20 -5.77 -1.87
N LEU A 93 -8.37 -6.72 -2.29
CA LEU A 93 -6.93 -6.59 -2.38
C LEU A 93 -6.53 -6.58 -3.86
N HIS A 94 -5.84 -5.54 -4.28
CA HIS A 94 -5.20 -5.43 -5.58
C HIS A 94 -3.72 -5.77 -5.42
N LYS A 95 -3.27 -6.80 -6.12
CA LYS A 95 -1.87 -7.24 -6.18
C LYS A 95 -1.31 -6.90 -7.54
N LEU A 96 -0.27 -6.08 -7.58
CA LEU A 96 0.44 -5.69 -8.78
C LEU A 96 1.82 -6.33 -8.79
N TYR A 97 2.19 -6.92 -9.93
CA TYR A 97 3.45 -7.59 -10.14
C TYR A 97 3.91 -7.48 -11.60
N GLY A 98 5.18 -7.75 -11.84
CA GLY A 98 5.84 -7.60 -13.13
C GLY A 98 7.13 -6.80 -12.97
N SER A 99 7.94 -6.70 -14.02
CA SER A 99 9.25 -6.05 -13.97
C SER A 99 9.29 -4.70 -14.72
N LYS A 100 8.37 -4.50 -15.65
CA LYS A 100 8.31 -3.31 -16.51
C LYS A 100 6.87 -3.02 -16.96
N PRO A 101 6.56 -1.82 -17.45
CA PRO A 101 5.19 -1.44 -17.84
C PRO A 101 4.50 -2.38 -18.82
N SER A 102 5.26 -3.02 -19.72
CA SER A 102 4.69 -3.93 -20.71
C SER A 102 4.30 -5.31 -20.16
N ASP A 103 4.77 -5.66 -18.96
CA ASP A 103 4.46 -6.95 -18.32
C ASP A 103 3.80 -6.80 -16.93
N PHE A 104 3.55 -5.57 -16.49
CA PHE A 104 2.80 -5.37 -15.25
C PHE A 104 1.39 -5.95 -15.34
N GLN A 105 1.05 -6.72 -14.34
CA GLN A 105 -0.26 -7.35 -14.19
C GLN A 105 -0.89 -6.96 -12.88
N LEU A 106 -2.18 -6.69 -12.91
CA LEU A 106 -2.99 -6.39 -11.76
C LEU A 106 -3.97 -7.53 -11.51
N SER A 107 -3.82 -8.19 -10.38
CA SER A 107 -4.77 -9.19 -9.90
C SER A 107 -5.62 -8.58 -8.78
N SER A 108 -6.93 -8.72 -8.89
CA SER A 108 -7.89 -8.22 -7.91
C SER A 108 -8.56 -9.39 -7.20
N LEU A 109 -8.39 -9.43 -5.88
CA LEU A 109 -8.92 -10.47 -5.02
C LEU A 109 -10.03 -9.91 -4.14
N ARG A 110 -11.23 -10.48 -4.21
CA ARG A 110 -12.31 -10.13 -3.31
C ARG A 110 -12.09 -10.81 -1.94
N CYS A 111 -11.68 -10.04 -0.98
CA CYS A 111 -11.39 -10.48 0.38
C CYS A 111 -11.53 -9.30 1.35
N ARG A 112 -11.47 -9.56 2.66
CA ARG A 112 -11.40 -8.48 3.64
C ARG A 112 -10.03 -7.82 3.58
N GLY A 113 -10.01 -6.55 3.17
CA GLY A 113 -8.82 -5.72 3.16
C GLY A 113 -8.70 -4.89 4.43
N VAL A 114 -7.94 -3.80 4.36
CA VAL A 114 -7.67 -2.92 5.50
C VAL A 114 -8.92 -2.13 5.88
N ALA A 115 -9.21 -2.03 7.16
CA ALA A 115 -10.30 -1.19 7.67
C ALA A 115 -9.99 0.30 7.45
N LYS A 116 -11.03 1.14 7.35
CA LYS A 116 -10.86 2.59 7.33
C LYS A 116 -10.07 3.05 8.55
N ASN A 117 -9.19 4.03 8.36
CA ASN A 117 -8.29 4.58 9.39
C ASN A 117 -7.30 3.58 10.00
N ALA A 118 -7.14 2.39 9.39
CA ALA A 118 -6.23 1.36 9.86
C ALA A 118 -5.03 1.10 8.90
N ALA A 119 -4.77 2.00 7.95
CA ALA A 119 -3.63 1.84 7.02
C ALA A 119 -2.29 1.66 7.72
N ARG A 120 -2.09 2.31 8.87
CA ARG A 120 -0.87 2.19 9.66
C ARG A 120 -0.75 0.86 10.44
N SER A 121 -1.79 0.02 10.42
CA SER A 121 -1.72 -1.33 10.97
C SER A 121 -0.99 -2.33 10.06
N LEU A 122 -0.77 -1.98 8.79
CA LEU A 122 -0.02 -2.80 7.84
C LEU A 122 1.42 -2.97 8.31
N CYS A 123 1.83 -4.21 8.55
CA CYS A 123 3.16 -4.55 9.01
C CYS A 123 3.60 -5.92 8.48
N VAL A 124 4.78 -5.97 7.87
CA VAL A 124 5.37 -7.23 7.40
C VAL A 124 6.23 -7.82 8.50
N LEU A 125 5.98 -9.08 8.81
CA LEU A 125 6.75 -9.87 9.76
C LEU A 125 6.92 -11.29 9.20
N ASN A 126 8.17 -11.74 9.05
CA ASN A 126 8.50 -13.06 8.52
C ASN A 126 7.74 -13.37 7.20
N GLU A 127 7.88 -12.46 6.21
CA GLU A 127 7.26 -12.55 4.88
C GLU A 127 5.71 -12.57 4.89
N THR A 128 5.08 -12.43 6.05
CA THR A 128 3.62 -12.35 6.21
C THR A 128 3.21 -10.91 6.49
N LEU A 129 2.21 -10.42 5.78
CA LEU A 129 1.64 -9.09 5.98
C LEU A 129 0.46 -9.18 6.95
N TYR A 130 0.59 -8.53 8.10
CA TYR A 130 -0.48 -8.41 9.11
C TYR A 130 -1.17 -7.06 8.97
N TYR A 131 -2.48 -7.04 9.19
CA TYR A 131 -3.27 -5.79 9.17
C TYR A 131 -4.62 -5.94 9.87
N LEU A 132 -5.17 -4.81 10.31
CA LEU A 132 -6.53 -4.75 10.84
C LEU A 132 -7.53 -4.58 9.70
N SER A 133 -8.47 -5.52 9.61
CA SER A 133 -9.62 -5.48 8.71
C SER A 133 -10.90 -5.13 9.48
N PRO A 134 -12.03 -4.85 8.81
CA PRO A 134 -13.32 -4.68 9.50
C PRO A 134 -13.74 -5.87 10.34
N ASP A 135 -13.31 -7.09 10.00
CA ASP A 135 -13.69 -8.34 10.68
C ASP A 135 -12.65 -8.81 11.71
N GLY A 136 -11.54 -8.09 11.86
CA GLY A 136 -10.46 -8.44 12.80
C GLY A 136 -9.08 -8.41 12.14
N VAL A 137 -8.07 -8.94 12.82
CA VAL A 137 -6.71 -8.96 12.30
C VAL A 137 -6.53 -10.09 11.31
N MET A 138 -5.98 -9.75 10.16
CA MET A 138 -5.71 -10.67 9.05
C MET A 138 -4.20 -10.85 8.87
N ALA A 139 -3.82 -12.02 8.37
CA ALA A 139 -2.49 -12.35 7.88
C ALA A 139 -2.58 -12.74 6.41
N TRP A 140 -1.70 -12.19 5.57
CA TRP A 140 -1.58 -12.49 4.15
C TRP A 140 -0.18 -12.98 3.83
N ASP A 141 -0.09 -14.16 3.22
CA ASP A 141 1.14 -14.88 2.88
C ASP A 141 1.35 -15.10 1.38
N GLY A 142 0.69 -14.28 0.57
CA GLY A 142 0.73 -14.40 -0.90
C GLY A 142 -0.56 -14.96 -1.50
N SER A 143 -1.40 -15.62 -0.73
CA SER A 143 -2.66 -16.25 -1.15
C SER A 143 -3.89 -15.47 -0.64
N LEU A 144 -4.85 -16.15 -0.05
CA LEU A 144 -6.03 -15.55 0.59
C LEU A 144 -5.68 -15.09 2.01
N PRO A 145 -6.05 -13.87 2.42
CA PRO A 145 -5.88 -13.46 3.81
C PRO A 145 -6.65 -14.36 4.77
N THR A 146 -5.98 -14.76 5.85
CA THR A 146 -6.56 -15.57 6.92
C THR A 146 -6.75 -14.76 8.19
N LYS A 147 -7.85 -14.97 8.90
CA LYS A 147 -8.12 -14.28 10.15
C LYS A 147 -7.32 -14.91 11.28
N VAL A 148 -6.42 -14.15 11.92
CA VAL A 148 -5.59 -14.61 13.05
C VAL A 148 -6.14 -14.16 14.40
N SER A 149 -7.12 -13.27 14.43
CA SER A 149 -7.73 -12.76 15.67
C SER A 149 -8.98 -13.56 16.12
N GLY A 150 -9.14 -14.80 15.66
CA GLY A 150 -10.30 -15.62 16.01
C GLY A 150 -10.47 -15.89 17.52
N ALA A 151 -9.36 -15.92 18.25
CA ALA A 151 -9.36 -16.13 19.71
C ALA A 151 -9.57 -14.82 20.51
N LEU A 152 -9.54 -13.66 19.87
CA LEU A 152 -9.82 -12.39 20.54
C LEU A 152 -11.32 -12.13 20.63
N ASP A 153 -11.73 -11.56 21.76
CA ASP A 153 -13.06 -10.97 21.87
C ASP A 153 -13.26 -9.88 20.81
N ALA A 154 -14.32 -10.05 20.01
CA ALA A 154 -14.66 -9.09 18.96
C ALA A 154 -14.87 -7.66 19.48
N ALA A 155 -15.31 -7.51 20.74
CA ALA A 155 -15.45 -6.22 21.40
C ALA A 155 -14.11 -5.49 21.55
N LYS A 156 -12.99 -6.19 21.61
CA LYS A 156 -11.66 -5.58 21.67
C LYS A 156 -11.26 -4.89 20.38
N LEU A 157 -11.82 -5.33 19.25
CA LEU A 157 -11.55 -4.81 17.90
C LEU A 157 -12.70 -3.95 17.35
N ALA A 158 -13.73 -3.67 18.15
CA ALA A 158 -14.85 -2.84 17.75
C ALA A 158 -14.57 -1.35 17.94
N ASN A 159 -15.23 -0.50 17.11
CA ASN A 159 -15.20 0.97 17.22
C ASN A 159 -13.78 1.57 17.19
N VAL A 160 -12.92 1.01 16.36
CA VAL A 160 -11.55 1.49 16.19
C VAL A 160 -11.56 2.85 15.47
N GLN A 161 -10.98 3.87 16.08
CA GLN A 161 -10.78 5.19 15.49
C GLN A 161 -9.53 5.22 14.62
N SER A 162 -8.45 4.61 15.10
CA SER A 162 -7.22 4.40 14.34
C SER A 162 -6.47 3.17 14.85
N ALA A 163 -5.63 2.59 14.01
CA ALA A 163 -4.80 1.46 14.37
C ALA A 163 -3.38 1.63 13.81
N VAL A 164 -2.38 1.26 14.61
CA VAL A 164 -0.96 1.28 14.25
C VAL A 164 -0.36 -0.08 14.55
N GLY A 165 0.31 -0.67 13.56
CA GLY A 165 1.01 -1.94 13.68
C GLY A 165 2.53 -1.79 13.72
N GLY A 166 3.19 -2.72 14.38
CA GLY A 166 4.64 -2.84 14.40
C GLY A 166 5.06 -4.29 14.61
N ALA A 167 6.30 -4.61 14.30
CA ALA A 167 6.86 -5.95 14.49
C ALA A 167 8.17 -5.88 15.26
N LEU A 168 8.31 -6.76 16.24
CA LEU A 168 9.53 -6.93 17.02
C LEU A 168 9.58 -8.38 17.55
N ASP A 169 10.75 -9.00 17.44
CA ASP A 169 11.06 -10.32 18.01
C ASP A 169 9.99 -11.40 17.72
N GLY A 170 9.58 -11.52 16.45
CA GLY A 170 8.59 -12.51 16.03
C GLY A 170 7.15 -12.22 16.46
N ARG A 171 6.88 -11.01 16.98
CA ARG A 171 5.57 -10.58 17.43
C ARG A 171 5.05 -9.41 16.63
N TYR A 172 3.76 -9.42 16.34
CA TYR A 172 3.02 -8.31 15.77
C TYR A 172 2.33 -7.54 16.88
N TYR A 173 2.66 -6.28 17.02
CA TYR A 173 2.08 -5.32 17.97
C TYR A 173 1.02 -4.50 17.27
N LEU A 174 -0.16 -4.43 17.84
CA LEU A 174 -1.28 -3.66 17.31
C LEU A 174 -1.80 -2.70 18.37
N HIS A 175 -1.47 -1.42 18.23
CA HIS A 175 -2.07 -0.37 19.03
C HIS A 175 -3.38 0.06 18.39
N ILE A 176 -4.46 0.07 19.18
CA ILE A 176 -5.80 0.50 18.78
C ILE A 176 -6.18 1.72 19.59
N SER A 177 -6.48 2.83 18.90
CA SER A 177 -7.05 4.02 19.49
C SER A 177 -8.57 3.96 19.44
N ARG A 178 -9.20 4.16 20.59
CA ARG A 178 -10.64 4.30 20.81
C ARG A 178 -10.84 5.04 22.14
N GLU A 179 -12.00 5.00 22.79
CA GLU A 179 -12.22 5.62 24.12
C GLU A 179 -11.18 5.21 25.16
N SER A 180 -10.72 3.94 25.11
CA SER A 180 -9.55 3.46 25.85
C SER A 180 -8.58 2.80 24.89
N ALA A 181 -7.36 3.31 24.80
CA ALA A 181 -6.32 2.72 23.98
C ALA A 181 -5.98 1.31 24.44
N ARG A 182 -5.61 0.45 23.49
CA ARG A 182 -5.19 -0.94 23.77
C ARG A 182 -3.97 -1.29 22.96
N LEU A 183 -3.07 -2.03 23.58
CA LEU A 183 -1.94 -2.67 22.90
C LEU A 183 -2.16 -4.19 22.89
N LEU A 184 -2.43 -4.73 21.71
CA LEU A 184 -2.58 -6.15 21.48
C LEU A 184 -1.31 -6.70 20.87
N VAL A 185 -0.87 -7.85 21.33
CA VAL A 185 0.37 -8.49 20.86
C VAL A 185 0.06 -9.90 20.38
N TYR A 186 0.43 -10.19 19.15
CA TYR A 186 0.31 -11.50 18.54
C TYR A 186 1.68 -12.17 18.43
N ASP A 187 1.88 -13.24 19.15
CA ASP A 187 3.06 -14.11 19.03
C ASP A 187 2.84 -15.05 17.84
N THR A 188 3.61 -14.84 16.76
CA THR A 188 3.39 -15.55 15.50
C THR A 188 3.82 -17.01 15.55
N GLU A 189 4.75 -17.36 16.44
CA GLU A 189 5.22 -18.74 16.60
C GLU A 189 4.20 -19.58 17.39
N LYS A 190 3.60 -18.97 18.42
CA LYS A 190 2.63 -19.66 19.29
C LYS A 190 1.19 -19.53 18.81
N GLY A 191 0.90 -18.58 17.92
CA GLY A 191 -0.45 -18.27 17.48
C GLY A 191 -1.33 -17.69 18.60
N LEU A 192 -0.73 -17.02 19.59
CA LEU A 192 -1.41 -16.54 20.80
C LEU A 192 -1.44 -15.01 20.82
N TRP A 193 -2.56 -14.49 21.34
CA TRP A 193 -2.75 -13.08 21.62
C TRP A 193 -2.58 -12.78 23.10
N SER A 194 -1.90 -11.68 23.41
CA SER A 194 -1.87 -11.04 24.73
C SER A 194 -2.31 -9.59 24.61
N GLU A 195 -2.71 -9.00 25.72
CA GLU A 195 -2.98 -7.58 25.87
C GLU A 195 -1.96 -7.02 26.85
N GLU A 196 -1.25 -5.98 26.46
CA GLU A 196 -0.27 -5.31 27.29
C GLU A 196 -0.82 -3.98 27.79
N ASP A 197 -0.33 -3.53 28.95
CA ASP A 197 -0.72 -2.24 29.51
C ASP A 197 -0.27 -1.10 28.59
N VAL A 198 -1.19 -0.23 28.25
CA VAL A 198 -0.88 0.98 27.50
C VAL A 198 -0.33 2.00 28.46
N CYS A 199 0.98 2.22 28.41
CA CYS A 199 1.55 3.43 28.98
C CYS A 199 0.94 4.62 28.24
N SER A 200 0.28 5.52 28.97
CA SER A 200 -0.29 6.75 28.42
C SER A 200 0.81 7.75 28.06
N TYR A 201 1.57 7.43 27.01
CA TYR A 201 2.40 8.43 26.34
C TYR A 201 1.65 8.88 25.10
N ASP A 202 1.27 10.15 25.07
CA ASP A 202 0.86 10.81 23.85
C ASP A 202 2.03 10.72 22.86
N MET A 203 1.93 9.81 21.91
CA MET A 203 2.81 9.79 20.76
C MET A 203 2.29 10.85 19.77
N THR A 204 2.83 12.07 19.93
CA THR A 204 2.69 13.18 18.99
C THR A 204 3.40 12.90 17.68
#